data_a099b45f3ec53d9dfc857d8fd0263461
#
_entry.id   a099b45f3ec53d9dfc857d8fd0263461
#
_cell.length_a   1.000
_cell.length_b   1.000
_cell.length_c   1.000
_cell.angle_alpha   90.00
_cell.angle_beta   90.00
_cell.angle_gamma   90.00
#
_symmetry.space_group_name_H-M   'P 1'
#
loop_
_entity.id
_entity.type
_entity.pdbx_description
1 polymer ?
#
loop_
_entity_poly.entity_id
_entity_poly.type
_entity_poly.pdbx_seq_one_letter_code
_entity_poly.pdbx_strand_id
1 'polypeptide(L)'
;LQIDENNEDELSLLDNQIYRTTVKFREQAENSRKDKENLQKSLSDISHQLKTPLTSIIVMVDNILDDDDMPLEIRHEFLSDIKHNTSTVSFLVQSLLTFSKLDAEAIRFKYADVDVKSIIDECIKNTAVMAEICNVSVETLCDDTYKLNCDKKWLCEAVTNIIKNCIEHSQNGNIKITADQNKLYTKISIKDNGSGITKEDLPHIFERFYK
;
A
#
# COMPACT_ATOMS: atom_id res chain seq x y z
N LEU A 1 -57.22 29.02 -22.66
CA LEU A 1 -56.99 27.58 -22.36
C LEU A 1 -55.62 27.08 -22.84
N GLN A 2 -54.59 27.95 -22.86
CA GLN A 2 -53.21 27.57 -23.23
C GLN A 2 -52.19 27.77 -22.08
N ILE A 3 -52.67 28.10 -20.88
CA ILE A 3 -51.83 28.43 -19.73
C ILE A 3 -51.55 27.24 -18.80
N ASP A 4 -52.34 26.14 -18.93
CA ASP A 4 -52.21 24.98 -18.00
C ASP A 4 -51.21 23.91 -18.45
N GLU A 5 -50.96 23.72 -19.74
CA GLU A 5 -50.02 22.68 -20.22
C GLU A 5 -48.55 23.03 -19.88
N ASN A 6 -48.16 24.29 -19.88
CA ASN A 6 -46.79 24.72 -19.54
C ASN A 6 -46.49 24.52 -18.05
N ASN A 7 -47.46 24.63 -17.17
CA ASN A 7 -47.27 24.43 -15.72
C ASN A 7 -47.13 22.97 -15.32
N GLU A 8 -47.78 22.02 -16.02
CA GLU A 8 -47.63 20.61 -15.75
C GLU A 8 -46.26 20.07 -16.22
N ASP A 9 -45.72 20.60 -17.32
CA ASP A 9 -44.37 20.26 -17.79
C ASP A 9 -43.29 20.80 -16.87
N GLU A 10 -43.41 22.01 -16.34
CA GLU A 10 -42.48 22.60 -15.39
C GLU A 10 -42.49 21.88 -14.02
N LEU A 11 -43.68 21.48 -13.52
CA LEU A 11 -43.82 20.66 -12.31
C LEU A 11 -43.18 19.27 -12.46
N SER A 12 -43.40 18.66 -13.61
CA SER A 12 -42.82 17.32 -13.93
C SER A 12 -41.28 17.41 -14.03
N LEU A 13 -40.72 18.46 -14.59
CA LEU A 13 -39.29 18.72 -14.63
C LEU A 13 -38.71 18.94 -13.22
N LEU A 14 -39.42 19.71 -12.37
CA LEU A 14 -39.01 19.92 -11.00
C LEU A 14 -39.01 18.66 -10.16
N ASP A 15 -40.05 17.84 -10.28
CA ASP A 15 -40.14 16.55 -9.60
C ASP A 15 -39.00 15.59 -10.02
N ASN A 16 -38.70 15.54 -11.32
CA ASN A 16 -37.57 14.77 -11.83
C ASN A 16 -36.22 15.27 -11.29
N GLN A 17 -36.03 16.58 -11.17
CA GLN A 17 -34.81 17.15 -10.60
C GLN A 17 -34.69 16.86 -9.09
N ILE A 18 -35.79 17.00 -8.34
CA ILE A 18 -35.84 16.65 -6.92
C ILE A 18 -35.53 15.17 -6.72
N TYR A 19 -36.16 14.29 -7.50
CA TYR A 19 -35.90 12.85 -7.44
C TYR A 19 -34.41 12.52 -7.70
N ARG A 20 -33.85 13.04 -8.81
CA ARG A 20 -32.43 12.83 -9.15
C ARG A 20 -31.49 13.36 -8.06
N THR A 21 -31.80 14.51 -7.49
CA THR A 21 -31.02 15.12 -6.41
C THR A 21 -31.10 14.27 -5.15
N THR A 22 -32.28 13.79 -4.79
CA THR A 22 -32.50 12.92 -3.63
C THR A 22 -31.76 11.59 -3.77
N VAL A 23 -31.78 10.98 -4.96
CA VAL A 23 -31.05 9.73 -5.25
C VAL A 23 -29.55 9.99 -5.08
N LYS A 24 -29.00 11.06 -5.66
CA LYS A 24 -27.59 11.43 -5.50
C LYS A 24 -27.19 11.64 -4.04
N PHE A 25 -28.01 12.33 -3.27
CA PHE A 25 -27.74 12.54 -1.84
C PHE A 25 -27.77 11.23 -1.05
N ARG A 26 -28.66 10.31 -1.37
CA ARG A 26 -28.70 8.97 -0.75
C ARG A 26 -27.46 8.15 -1.09
N GLU A 27 -27.04 8.13 -2.34
CA GLU A 27 -25.80 7.47 -2.78
C GLU A 27 -24.57 8.07 -2.09
N GLN A 28 -24.47 9.41 -2.01
CA GLN A 28 -23.39 10.07 -1.30
C GLN A 28 -23.37 9.74 0.20
N ALA A 29 -24.53 9.76 0.84
CA ALA A 29 -24.65 9.43 2.27
C ALA A 29 -24.26 7.96 2.53
N GLU A 30 -24.67 7.04 1.65
CA GLU A 30 -24.32 5.62 1.79
C GLU A 30 -22.83 5.38 1.54
N ASN A 31 -22.23 6.01 0.54
CA ASN A 31 -20.79 5.96 0.29
C ASN A 31 -20.00 6.51 1.49
N SER A 32 -20.39 7.69 1.99
CA SER A 32 -19.75 8.30 3.17
C SER A 32 -19.85 7.40 4.42
N ARG A 33 -20.98 6.70 4.61
CA ARG A 33 -21.14 5.74 5.70
C ARG A 33 -20.20 4.54 5.53
N LYS A 34 -20.11 3.96 4.32
CA LYS A 34 -19.21 2.86 4.01
C LYS A 34 -17.75 3.24 4.22
N ASP A 35 -17.36 4.44 3.78
CA ASP A 35 -16.01 4.97 3.98
C ASP A 35 -15.67 5.10 5.46
N LYS A 36 -16.60 5.61 6.27
CA LYS A 36 -16.45 5.71 7.73
C LYS A 36 -16.32 4.34 8.39
N GLU A 37 -17.13 3.36 8.01
CA GLU A 37 -17.08 1.98 8.52
C GLU A 37 -15.73 1.32 8.15
N ASN A 38 -15.27 1.49 6.90
CA ASN A 38 -13.98 1.01 6.44
C ASN A 38 -12.82 1.64 7.19
N LEU A 39 -12.89 2.96 7.46
CA LEU A 39 -11.89 3.66 8.25
C LEU A 39 -11.85 3.15 9.69
N GLN A 40 -13.00 2.97 10.33
CA GLN A 40 -13.07 2.44 11.70
C GLN A 40 -12.49 1.02 11.78
N LYS A 41 -12.82 0.15 10.83
CA LYS A 41 -12.25 -1.20 10.74
C LYS A 41 -10.73 -1.12 10.59
N SER A 42 -10.23 -0.31 9.65
CA SER A 42 -8.79 -0.14 9.42
C SER A 42 -8.04 0.36 10.66
N LEU A 43 -8.62 1.31 11.41
CA LEU A 43 -8.03 1.81 12.65
C LEU A 43 -8.00 0.74 13.76
N SER A 44 -9.04 -0.10 13.84
CA SER A 44 -9.09 -1.23 14.77
C SER A 44 -7.99 -2.24 14.42
N ASP A 45 -7.89 -2.62 13.15
CA ASP A 45 -6.91 -3.59 12.68
C ASP A 45 -5.46 -3.11 12.93
N ILE A 46 -5.16 -1.83 12.63
CA ILE A 46 -3.86 -1.23 12.94
C ILE A 46 -3.57 -1.26 14.45
N SER A 47 -4.59 -0.92 15.27
CA SER A 47 -4.42 -0.91 16.72
C SER A 47 -4.06 -2.29 17.25
N HIS A 48 -4.68 -3.33 16.72
CA HIS A 48 -4.34 -4.72 17.05
C HIS A 48 -2.95 -5.12 16.57
N GLN A 49 -2.60 -4.75 15.33
CA GLN A 49 -1.29 -5.04 14.76
C GLN A 49 -0.14 -4.28 15.42
N LEU A 50 -0.39 -3.10 15.99
CA LEU A 50 0.59 -2.36 16.79
C LEU A 50 0.75 -2.93 18.20
N LYS A 51 -0.35 -3.39 18.82
CA LYS A 51 -0.33 -3.91 20.18
C LYS A 51 0.57 -5.14 20.32
N THR A 52 0.53 -6.07 19.38
CA THR A 52 1.30 -7.32 19.43
C THR A 52 2.82 -7.09 19.48
N PRO A 53 3.45 -6.38 18.52
CA PRO A 53 4.88 -6.13 18.55
C PRO A 53 5.29 -5.26 19.73
N LEU A 54 4.47 -4.28 20.15
CA LEU A 54 4.76 -3.46 21.34
C LEU A 54 4.75 -4.29 22.61
N THR A 55 3.77 -5.18 22.78
CA THR A 55 3.74 -6.09 23.95
C THR A 55 4.95 -7.02 23.94
N SER A 56 5.34 -7.56 22.77
CA SER A 56 6.54 -8.40 22.63
C SER A 56 7.81 -7.63 23.02
N ILE A 57 7.97 -6.39 22.57
CA ILE A 57 9.10 -5.53 22.94
C ILE A 57 9.16 -5.35 24.47
N ILE A 58 8.04 -5.01 25.09
CA ILE A 58 7.97 -4.79 26.56
C ILE A 58 8.41 -6.05 27.30
N VAL A 59 7.83 -7.21 26.96
CA VAL A 59 8.15 -8.49 27.62
C VAL A 59 9.63 -8.84 27.45
N MET A 60 10.21 -8.64 26.27
CA MET A 60 11.64 -8.91 26.05
C MET A 60 12.55 -7.97 26.84
N VAL A 61 12.16 -6.68 26.90
CA VAL A 61 12.89 -5.69 27.69
C VAL A 61 12.83 -6.02 29.18
N ASP A 62 11.65 -6.38 29.70
CA ASP A 62 11.46 -6.76 31.10
C ASP A 62 12.31 -8.01 31.42
N ASN A 63 12.30 -9.05 30.57
CA ASN A 63 13.13 -10.22 30.76
C ASN A 63 14.64 -9.91 30.77
N ILE A 64 15.11 -8.97 29.94
CA ILE A 64 16.52 -8.54 29.92
C ILE A 64 16.88 -7.80 31.21
N LEU A 65 15.95 -7.01 31.76
CA LEU A 65 16.15 -6.20 32.96
C LEU A 65 16.09 -7.04 34.24
N ASP A 66 15.26 -8.11 34.25
CA ASP A 66 15.04 -8.93 35.43
C ASP A 66 16.09 -10.04 35.60
N ASP A 67 16.85 -10.37 34.54
CA ASP A 67 17.85 -11.43 34.54
C ASP A 67 19.27 -10.88 34.22
N ASP A 68 20.00 -10.47 35.23
CA ASP A 68 21.38 -9.99 35.10
C ASP A 68 22.35 -11.08 34.61
N ASP A 69 22.05 -12.35 34.88
CA ASP A 69 22.86 -13.52 34.50
C ASP A 69 22.44 -14.13 33.16
N MET A 70 21.55 -13.49 32.43
CA MET A 70 21.07 -13.96 31.11
C MET A 70 22.23 -14.26 30.15
N PRO A 71 22.29 -15.47 29.55
CA PRO A 71 23.30 -15.81 28.55
C PRO A 71 23.36 -14.78 27.41
N LEU A 72 24.57 -14.43 26.99
CA LEU A 72 24.77 -13.42 25.94
C LEU A 72 24.05 -13.76 24.64
N GLU A 73 23.95 -15.04 24.29
CA GLU A 73 23.26 -15.53 23.10
C GLU A 73 21.76 -15.21 23.16
N ILE A 74 21.11 -15.50 24.29
CA ILE A 74 19.68 -15.22 24.51
C ILE A 74 19.44 -13.71 24.54
N ARG A 75 20.33 -12.95 25.20
CA ARG A 75 20.25 -11.49 25.22
C ARG A 75 20.36 -10.90 23.81
N HIS A 76 21.24 -11.43 22.98
CA HIS A 76 21.37 -11.01 21.58
C HIS A 76 20.14 -11.37 20.75
N GLU A 77 19.53 -12.53 20.96
CA GLU A 77 18.28 -12.93 20.31
C GLU A 77 17.15 -11.94 20.67
N PHE A 78 16.94 -11.66 21.96
CA PHE A 78 15.93 -10.70 22.40
C PHE A 78 16.16 -9.29 21.82
N LEU A 79 17.39 -8.80 21.77
CA LEU A 79 17.72 -7.50 21.17
C LEU A 79 17.46 -7.50 19.66
N SER A 80 17.73 -8.60 18.97
CA SER A 80 17.40 -8.75 17.53
C SER A 80 15.89 -8.70 17.30
N ASP A 81 15.13 -9.39 18.13
CA ASP A 81 13.66 -9.42 18.04
C ASP A 81 13.04 -8.08 18.41
N ILE A 82 13.57 -7.38 19.42
CA ILE A 82 13.17 -6.00 19.75
C ILE A 82 13.39 -5.08 18.54
N LYS A 83 14.55 -5.19 17.90
CA LYS A 83 14.87 -4.40 16.70
C LYS A 83 13.89 -4.72 15.55
N HIS A 84 13.61 -5.98 15.31
CA HIS A 84 12.64 -6.41 14.29
C HIS A 84 11.23 -5.87 14.57
N ASN A 85 10.74 -6.04 15.80
CA ASN A 85 9.42 -5.55 16.21
C ASN A 85 9.33 -4.01 16.14
N THR A 86 10.41 -3.29 16.50
CA THR A 86 10.47 -1.82 16.38
C THR A 86 10.38 -1.38 14.91
N SER A 87 11.04 -2.11 14.00
CA SER A 87 10.96 -1.85 12.56
C SER A 87 9.54 -2.08 12.02
N THR A 88 8.86 -3.13 12.50
CA THR A 88 7.46 -3.42 12.17
C THR A 88 6.52 -2.30 12.64
N VAL A 89 6.67 -1.83 13.88
CA VAL A 89 5.89 -0.70 14.41
C VAL A 89 6.13 0.56 13.58
N SER A 90 7.38 0.87 13.25
CA SER A 90 7.74 2.03 12.42
C SER A 90 7.08 1.95 11.04
N PHE A 91 7.10 0.79 10.41
CA PHE A 91 6.43 0.55 9.12
C PHE A 91 4.91 0.76 9.22
N LEU A 92 4.25 0.22 10.25
CA LEU A 92 2.80 0.36 10.43
C LEU A 92 2.41 1.83 10.65
N VAL A 93 3.17 2.58 11.44
CA VAL A 93 2.96 4.02 11.66
C VAL A 93 3.13 4.80 10.36
N GLN A 94 4.18 4.53 9.59
CA GLN A 94 4.43 5.19 8.32
C GLN A 94 3.32 4.90 7.30
N SER A 95 2.85 3.65 7.24
CA SER A 95 1.73 3.23 6.41
C SER A 95 0.44 3.96 6.78
N LEU A 96 0.14 4.08 8.08
CA LEU A 96 -1.01 4.83 8.58
C LEU A 96 -0.95 6.32 8.21
N LEU A 97 0.22 6.96 8.37
CA LEU A 97 0.41 8.36 8.01
C LEU A 97 0.25 8.58 6.49
N THR A 98 0.77 7.67 5.69
CA THR A 98 0.64 7.69 4.22
C THR A 98 -0.82 7.54 3.81
N PHE A 99 -1.51 6.58 4.42
CA PHE A 99 -2.94 6.37 4.22
C PHE A 99 -3.77 7.60 4.61
N SER A 100 -3.54 8.16 5.79
CA SER A 100 -4.26 9.36 6.24
C SER A 100 -4.09 10.55 5.28
N LYS A 101 -2.90 10.70 4.67
CA LYS A 101 -2.65 11.74 3.66
C LYS A 101 -3.38 11.48 2.35
N LEU A 102 -3.49 10.21 1.94
CA LEU A 102 -4.22 9.82 0.72
C LEU A 102 -5.73 10.02 0.89
N ASP A 103 -6.27 9.61 2.03
CA ASP A 103 -7.70 9.67 2.33
C ASP A 103 -8.21 11.13 2.47
N ALA A 104 -7.37 12.02 3.02
CA ALA A 104 -7.69 13.43 3.16
C ALA A 104 -7.58 14.22 1.84
N GLU A 105 -7.34 13.57 0.69
CA GLU A 105 -7.00 14.24 -0.59
C GLU A 105 -5.90 15.31 -0.44
N ALA A 106 -5.12 15.21 0.65
CA ALA A 106 -4.07 16.19 0.98
C ALA A 106 -2.84 16.07 0.06
N ILE A 107 -2.79 14.97 -0.71
CA ILE A 107 -1.69 14.72 -1.64
C ILE A 107 -1.99 15.38 -2.98
N ARG A 108 -1.18 16.37 -3.31
CA ARG A 108 -1.13 16.93 -4.66
C ARG A 108 -0.08 16.17 -5.46
N PHE A 109 -0.51 15.25 -6.31
CA PHE A 109 0.39 14.54 -7.22
C PHE A 109 1.06 15.51 -8.20
N LYS A 110 2.38 15.36 -8.34
CA LYS A 110 3.18 16.14 -9.29
C LYS A 110 3.47 15.28 -10.52
N TYR A 111 2.60 15.37 -11.49
CA TYR A 111 2.77 14.64 -12.75
C TYR A 111 3.87 15.27 -13.60
N ALA A 112 4.77 14.43 -14.11
CA ALA A 112 5.82 14.78 -15.07
C ALA A 112 6.09 13.59 -15.99
N ASP A 113 6.64 13.86 -17.16
CA ASP A 113 7.12 12.81 -18.05
C ASP A 113 8.45 12.28 -17.52
N VAL A 114 8.45 11.01 -17.11
CA VAL A 114 9.59 10.34 -16.47
C VAL A 114 9.96 9.10 -17.27
N ASP A 115 11.25 8.82 -17.38
CA ASP A 115 11.75 7.60 -18.02
C ASP A 115 11.46 6.40 -17.11
N VAL A 116 10.75 5.40 -17.63
CA VAL A 116 10.36 4.19 -16.89
C VAL A 116 11.57 3.45 -16.33
N LYS A 117 12.64 3.36 -17.12
CA LYS A 117 13.89 2.76 -16.69
C LYS A 117 14.48 3.47 -15.47
N SER A 118 14.48 4.82 -15.47
CA SER A 118 15.01 5.59 -14.34
C SER A 118 14.24 5.33 -13.03
N ILE A 119 12.94 5.02 -13.12
CA ILE A 119 12.12 4.64 -11.97
C ILE A 119 12.54 3.25 -11.47
N ILE A 120 12.65 2.27 -12.36
CA ILE A 120 13.05 0.90 -12.03
C ILE A 120 14.44 0.88 -11.40
N ASP A 121 15.41 1.56 -11.98
CA ASP A 121 16.79 1.63 -11.49
C ASP A 121 16.87 2.26 -10.09
N GLU A 122 16.06 3.30 -9.81
CA GLU A 122 15.96 3.92 -8.48
C GLU A 122 15.35 2.96 -7.46
N CYS A 123 14.30 2.22 -7.83
CA CYS A 123 13.68 1.22 -6.97
C CYS A 123 14.64 0.08 -6.61
N ILE A 124 15.41 -0.41 -7.60
CA ILE A 124 16.43 -1.45 -7.39
C ILE A 124 17.51 -0.94 -6.45
N LYS A 125 18.00 0.30 -6.68
CA LYS A 125 19.00 0.91 -5.80
C LYS A 125 18.50 1.02 -4.36
N ASN A 126 17.24 1.38 -4.16
CA ASN A 126 16.62 1.49 -2.83
C ASN A 126 16.47 0.13 -2.11
N THR A 127 16.45 -0.97 -2.87
CA THR A 127 16.29 -2.34 -2.33
C THR A 127 17.58 -3.17 -2.40
N ALA A 128 18.69 -2.62 -2.92
CA ALA A 128 19.92 -3.35 -3.20
C ALA A 128 20.50 -4.03 -1.96
N VAL A 129 20.60 -3.33 -0.83
CA VAL A 129 21.12 -3.88 0.43
C VAL A 129 20.26 -5.06 0.92
N MET A 130 18.95 -4.94 0.80
CA MET A 130 18.03 -6.00 1.22
C MET A 130 18.16 -7.22 0.30
N ALA A 131 18.25 -7.00 -1.01
CA ALA A 131 18.47 -8.08 -1.99
C ALA A 131 19.80 -8.81 -1.73
N GLU A 132 20.87 -8.09 -1.40
CA GLU A 132 22.16 -8.67 -1.05
C GLU A 132 22.09 -9.52 0.23
N ILE A 133 21.46 -9.02 1.30
CA ILE A 133 21.28 -9.75 2.57
C ILE A 133 20.47 -11.04 2.36
N CYS A 134 19.42 -10.99 1.54
CA CYS A 134 18.56 -12.12 1.23
C CYS A 134 19.13 -13.04 0.11
N ASN A 135 20.30 -12.70 -0.44
CA ASN A 135 20.94 -13.40 -1.57
C ASN A 135 20.00 -13.52 -2.79
N VAL A 136 19.29 -12.43 -3.12
CA VAL A 136 18.35 -12.38 -4.25
C VAL A 136 18.99 -11.64 -5.41
N SER A 137 19.01 -12.25 -6.60
CA SER A 137 19.43 -11.57 -7.83
C SER A 137 18.26 -10.84 -8.48
N VAL A 138 18.53 -9.64 -9.03
CA VAL A 138 17.51 -8.84 -9.70
C VAL A 138 17.94 -8.60 -11.14
N GLU A 139 17.11 -9.04 -12.08
CA GLU A 139 17.31 -8.83 -13.52
C GLU A 139 16.28 -7.84 -14.07
N THR A 140 16.72 -6.97 -14.99
CA THR A 140 15.81 -5.99 -15.60
C THR A 140 15.84 -6.06 -17.12
N LEU A 141 14.65 -5.94 -17.72
CA LEU A 141 14.45 -5.79 -19.16
C LEU A 141 13.46 -4.63 -19.37
N CYS A 142 14.00 -3.46 -19.68
CA CYS A 142 13.23 -2.26 -19.96
C CYS A 142 13.88 -1.50 -21.11
N ASP A 143 13.08 -1.06 -22.06
CA ASP A 143 13.54 -0.18 -23.16
C ASP A 143 13.76 1.23 -22.61
N ASP A 144 14.88 1.84 -22.98
CA ASP A 144 15.30 3.19 -22.54
C ASP A 144 14.40 4.30 -23.10
N THR A 145 13.55 3.99 -24.09
CA THR A 145 12.67 4.95 -24.74
C THR A 145 11.33 5.13 -24.06
N TYR A 146 10.97 4.26 -23.09
CA TYR A 146 9.66 4.29 -22.45
C TYR A 146 9.54 5.46 -21.49
N LYS A 147 8.51 6.30 -21.71
CA LYS A 147 8.17 7.45 -20.86
C LYS A 147 6.76 7.30 -20.29
N LEU A 148 6.59 7.74 -19.06
CA LEU A 148 5.30 7.70 -18.36
C LEU A 148 5.03 9.04 -17.69
N ASN A 149 3.85 9.60 -17.93
CA ASN A 149 3.39 10.79 -17.20
C ASN A 149 2.85 10.36 -15.83
N CYS A 150 3.65 10.58 -14.79
CA CYS A 150 3.35 10.12 -13.44
C CYS A 150 4.00 11.00 -12.37
N ASP A 151 3.59 10.83 -11.13
CA ASP A 151 4.37 11.30 -9.99
C ASP A 151 5.44 10.26 -9.68
N LYS A 152 6.69 10.59 -10.01
CA LYS A 152 7.84 9.71 -9.86
C LYS A 152 7.99 9.17 -8.44
N LYS A 153 7.81 10.02 -7.43
CA LYS A 153 7.98 9.65 -6.03
C LYS A 153 6.98 8.58 -5.60
N TRP A 154 5.70 8.78 -5.93
CA TRP A 154 4.65 7.85 -5.56
C TRP A 154 4.73 6.53 -6.32
N LEU A 155 5.12 6.59 -7.59
CA LEU A 155 5.32 5.37 -8.38
C LEU A 155 6.55 4.60 -7.90
N CYS A 156 7.67 5.26 -7.59
CA CYS A 156 8.82 4.62 -6.96
C CYS A 156 8.46 3.96 -5.63
N GLU A 157 7.67 4.61 -4.78
CA GLU A 157 7.20 4.03 -3.51
C GLU A 157 6.41 2.74 -3.74
N ALA A 158 5.44 2.77 -4.67
CA ALA A 158 4.64 1.60 -5.00
C ALA A 158 5.48 0.44 -5.55
N VAL A 159 6.35 0.71 -6.53
CA VAL A 159 7.21 -0.31 -7.14
C VAL A 159 8.21 -0.85 -6.12
N THR A 160 8.82 0.00 -5.29
CA THR A 160 9.75 -0.41 -4.23
C THR A 160 9.09 -1.34 -3.23
N ASN A 161 7.84 -1.08 -2.83
CA ASN A 161 7.10 -1.96 -1.91
C ASN A 161 6.84 -3.35 -2.52
N ILE A 162 6.52 -3.42 -3.81
CA ILE A 162 6.36 -4.71 -4.49
C ILE A 162 7.69 -5.46 -4.56
N ILE A 163 8.80 -4.78 -4.91
CA ILE A 163 10.13 -5.40 -4.96
C ILE A 163 10.54 -5.92 -3.58
N LYS A 164 10.30 -5.16 -2.50
CA LYS A 164 10.57 -5.61 -1.12
C LYS A 164 9.82 -6.91 -0.79
N ASN A 165 8.52 -6.96 -1.10
CA ASN A 165 7.72 -8.17 -0.88
C ASN A 165 8.31 -9.36 -1.67
N CYS A 166 8.68 -9.15 -2.95
CA CYS A 166 9.32 -10.20 -3.74
C CYS A 166 10.65 -10.67 -3.10
N ILE A 167 11.48 -9.77 -2.57
CA ILE A 167 12.75 -10.12 -1.91
C ILE A 167 12.48 -10.94 -0.63
N GLU A 168 11.54 -10.51 0.22
CA GLU A 168 11.17 -11.19 1.46
C GLU A 168 10.73 -12.65 1.23
N HIS A 169 9.99 -12.88 0.13
CA HIS A 169 9.44 -14.20 -0.19
C HIS A 169 10.29 -15.06 -1.13
N SER A 170 11.44 -14.55 -1.60
CA SER A 170 12.31 -15.23 -2.59
C SER A 170 13.74 -15.40 -2.10
N GLN A 171 13.95 -15.73 -0.84
CA GLN A 171 15.31 -15.94 -0.30
C GLN A 171 16.12 -16.90 -1.17
N ASN A 172 17.36 -16.51 -1.51
CA ASN A 172 18.24 -17.20 -2.45
C ASN A 172 17.64 -17.36 -3.87
N GLY A 173 16.76 -16.45 -4.26
CA GLY A 173 16.01 -16.53 -5.50
C GLY A 173 16.42 -15.48 -6.55
N ASN A 174 15.52 -15.32 -7.51
CA ASN A 174 15.66 -14.35 -8.60
C ASN A 174 14.38 -13.54 -8.79
N ILE A 175 14.54 -12.24 -9.02
CA ILE A 175 13.46 -11.33 -9.36
C ILE A 175 13.72 -10.79 -10.77
N LYS A 176 12.73 -10.92 -11.64
CA LYS A 176 12.75 -10.36 -12.99
C LYS A 176 11.78 -9.20 -13.11
N ILE A 177 12.29 -8.03 -13.48
CA ILE A 177 11.50 -6.82 -13.71
C ILE A 177 11.49 -6.55 -15.20
N THR A 178 10.30 -6.45 -15.80
CA THR A 178 10.14 -6.10 -17.22
C THR A 178 9.20 -4.92 -17.37
N ALA A 179 9.41 -4.12 -18.40
CA ALA A 179 8.50 -3.06 -18.78
C ALA A 179 8.13 -3.19 -20.26
N ASP A 180 6.83 -3.06 -20.52
CA ASP A 180 6.25 -3.04 -21.86
C ASP A 180 5.37 -1.79 -21.99
N GLN A 181 5.44 -1.10 -23.12
CA GLN A 181 4.63 0.09 -23.38
C GLN A 181 3.94 -0.01 -24.73
N ASN A 182 2.68 0.37 -24.74
CA ASN A 182 1.91 0.59 -25.97
C ASN A 182 1.22 1.96 -25.93
N LYS A 183 0.37 2.26 -26.91
CA LYS A 183 -0.33 3.56 -27.02
C LYS A 183 -1.34 3.82 -25.88
N LEU A 184 -1.75 2.81 -25.15
CA LEU A 184 -2.83 2.90 -24.15
C LEU A 184 -2.30 2.83 -22.71
N TYR A 185 -1.25 2.03 -22.47
CA TYR A 185 -0.71 1.82 -21.12
C TYR A 185 0.77 1.46 -21.14
N THR A 186 1.39 1.67 -19.99
CA THR A 186 2.71 1.14 -19.64
C THR A 186 2.53 0.06 -18.59
N LYS A 187 3.07 -1.14 -18.83
CA LYS A 187 3.02 -2.28 -17.93
C LYS A 187 4.40 -2.53 -17.33
N ILE A 188 4.53 -2.43 -16.02
CA ILE A 188 5.70 -2.89 -15.27
C ILE A 188 5.32 -4.24 -14.64
N SER A 189 6.09 -5.29 -14.96
CA SER A 189 5.86 -6.63 -14.42
C SER A 189 7.05 -7.02 -13.55
N ILE A 190 6.78 -7.43 -12.32
CA ILE A 190 7.77 -7.90 -11.36
C ILE A 190 7.41 -9.34 -11.07
N LYS A 191 8.34 -10.25 -11.34
CA LYS A 191 8.15 -11.69 -11.16
C LYS A 191 9.27 -12.23 -10.29
N ASP A 192 8.90 -12.89 -9.23
CA ASP A 192 9.78 -13.65 -8.35
C ASP A 192 9.64 -15.16 -8.59
N ASN A 193 10.55 -15.93 -8.00
CA ASN A 193 10.51 -17.38 -7.96
C ASN A 193 10.36 -17.92 -6.52
N GLY A 194 9.75 -17.12 -5.64
CA GLY A 194 9.52 -17.46 -4.25
C GLY A 194 8.39 -18.46 -4.01
N SER A 195 7.89 -18.49 -2.78
CA SER A 195 6.84 -19.42 -2.33
C SER A 195 5.49 -19.21 -3.02
N GLY A 196 5.30 -18.04 -3.66
CA GLY A 196 4.02 -17.65 -4.23
C GLY A 196 2.97 -17.31 -3.18
N ILE A 197 1.72 -17.06 -3.64
CA ILE A 197 0.58 -16.68 -2.82
C ILE A 197 -0.41 -17.85 -2.81
N THR A 198 -0.92 -18.22 -1.64
CA THR A 198 -1.91 -19.29 -1.53
C THR A 198 -3.23 -18.88 -2.21
N LYS A 199 -4.06 -19.86 -2.57
CA LYS A 199 -5.38 -19.57 -3.15
C LYS A 199 -6.32 -18.90 -2.14
N GLU A 200 -6.07 -19.12 -0.86
CA GLU A 200 -6.84 -18.57 0.25
C GLU A 200 -6.49 -17.09 0.47
N ASP A 201 -5.21 -16.73 0.36
CA ASP A 201 -4.72 -15.37 0.55
C ASP A 201 -4.96 -14.46 -0.65
N LEU A 202 -4.99 -15.05 -1.86
CA LEU A 202 -5.08 -14.30 -3.11
C LEU A 202 -6.23 -13.28 -3.19
N PRO A 203 -7.45 -13.55 -2.68
CA PRO A 203 -8.52 -12.56 -2.64
C PRO A 203 -8.25 -11.37 -1.72
N HIS A 204 -7.38 -11.55 -0.73
CA HIS A 204 -7.14 -10.62 0.37
C HIS A 204 -5.88 -9.76 0.22
N ILE A 205 -5.00 -10.04 -0.76
CA ILE A 205 -3.71 -9.34 -0.94
C ILE A 205 -3.83 -7.83 -1.16
N PHE A 206 -5.01 -7.34 -1.55
CA PHE A 206 -5.31 -5.92 -1.68
C PHE A 206 -6.10 -5.37 -0.49
N GLU A 207 -6.43 -6.21 0.49
CA GLU A 207 -7.01 -5.73 1.73
C GLU A 207 -5.96 -4.98 2.55
N ARG A 208 -6.41 -3.94 3.23
CA ARG A 208 -5.52 -3.09 4.02
C ARG A 208 -4.98 -3.89 5.20
N PHE A 209 -3.65 -3.85 5.39
CA PHE A 209 -2.97 -4.50 6.54
C PHE A 209 -3.10 -6.02 6.58
N TYR A 210 -3.51 -6.67 5.49
CA TYR A 210 -3.45 -8.12 5.36
C TYR A 210 -1.98 -8.57 5.25
N LYS A 211 -1.60 -9.59 6.03
CA LYS A 211 -0.28 -10.24 6.01
C LYS A 211 -0.43 -11.75 5.99
#